data_7d7db99bfa7cddea9b94abcdaaa56dd9
#
_entry.id   7d7db99bfa7cddea9b94abcdaaa56dd9
#
_cell.length_a   1.000
_cell.length_b   1.000
_cell.length_c   1.000
_cell.angle_alpha   90.00
_cell.angle_beta   90.00
_cell.angle_gamma   90.00
#
_symmetry.space_group_name_H-M   'P 1'
#
loop_
_entity.id
_entity.type
_entity.pdbx_description
1 polymer ?
#
loop_
_entity_poly.entity_id
_entity_poly.type
_entity_poly.pdbx_seq_one_letter_code
_entity_poly.pdbx_strand_id
1 'polypeptide(L)'
;MYIPKLHKIWLCQNDKGGIYMYPKMANRHGLIAGATGTGKTVTFKVLAESFSEMGVPVFLADIKGDVSGMCLPGEDSEGFRKRLRNKLGLETEWKFAGYPVRFWDVCGKGGIPVRATVSEMGPDLLSRLLELNDTQSGVMNIVFRVADDQGLLLLDFKDLRSMVQYVGDNAAQFKTSYGNITPASIGAIQRALLRLEDQGADIFFGEPALDIKDWFATAEDGRGVINLLHATELFQRPLLYSTFLLWMLSELYEMMPEAGDLDKPKMVFFFDEAHLIFKDAPQSLLDKIEQIVRLIRSKGIGIYFITQQPTDVPESVLAQLGNKLQHALRAYTPKERKSLKATAQSFRENPALDAEAALGELGTGEVLVSMLDPEGIPSIVQRAYVMPPRSYLGVCDDAKRQQLIKDCPLYSKYAEAVDRESAYELLTQKAEEAQAEAEAAAKAEAEAKEAALRAKEEAKQAKEAERAAKAAERERIAAERAAQRSSGRQTKGVLDLSLIHI
;
A
#
# COMPACT_ATOMS: atom_id res chain seq x y z
N MET A 1 25.43 -21.92 3.99
CA MET A 1 25.36 -22.81 5.18
C MET A 1 26.05 -22.13 6.34
N TYR A 2 25.36 -21.93 7.45
CA TYR A 2 25.96 -21.33 8.63
C TYR A 2 26.87 -22.32 9.36
N ILE A 3 28.05 -21.88 9.77
CA ILE A 3 29.00 -22.67 10.55
C ILE A 3 29.13 -22.06 11.94
N PRO A 4 28.42 -22.59 12.95
CA PRO A 4 28.36 -21.99 14.30
C PRO A 4 29.76 -21.85 14.95
N LYS A 5 30.62 -22.84 14.81
CA LYS A 5 31.99 -22.83 15.40
C LYS A 5 32.87 -21.69 14.86
N LEU A 6 32.67 -21.28 13.61
CA LEU A 6 33.42 -20.20 12.95
C LEU A 6 32.68 -18.86 12.99
N HIS A 7 31.41 -18.88 13.38
CA HIS A 7 30.52 -17.75 13.28
C HIS A 7 30.54 -17.10 11.89
N LYS A 8 30.41 -17.92 10.82
CA LYS A 8 30.48 -17.52 9.42
C LYS A 8 29.46 -18.26 8.58
N ILE A 9 29.02 -17.62 7.50
CA ILE A 9 28.20 -18.24 6.45
C ILE A 9 29.14 -18.72 5.34
N TRP A 10 29.22 -20.04 5.13
CA TRP A 10 29.93 -20.62 4.00
C TRP A 10 29.04 -20.52 2.76
N LEU A 11 29.37 -19.58 1.89
CA LEU A 11 28.54 -19.20 0.76
C LEU A 11 29.00 -19.78 -0.57
N CYS A 12 30.30 -19.76 -0.81
CA CYS A 12 30.88 -20.25 -2.05
C CYS A 12 32.16 -21.08 -1.78
N GLN A 13 32.57 -21.84 -2.78
CA GLN A 13 33.78 -22.66 -2.78
C GLN A 13 34.53 -22.47 -4.07
N ASN A 14 35.85 -22.37 -3.98
CA ASN A 14 36.76 -22.45 -5.13
C ASN A 14 37.95 -23.40 -4.83
N ASP A 15 38.91 -23.47 -5.72
CA ASP A 15 40.13 -24.29 -5.60
C ASP A 15 41.04 -23.87 -4.44
N LYS A 16 40.90 -22.63 -3.95
CA LYS A 16 41.66 -22.08 -2.82
C LYS A 16 40.98 -22.30 -1.47
N GLY A 17 39.71 -22.75 -1.47
CA GLY A 17 38.93 -22.99 -0.26
C GLY A 17 37.57 -22.33 -0.22
N GLY A 18 36.99 -22.27 0.98
CA GLY A 18 35.69 -21.68 1.22
C GLY A 18 35.71 -20.15 1.23
N ILE A 19 34.67 -19.55 0.64
CA ILE A 19 34.44 -18.12 0.69
C ILE A 19 33.24 -17.88 1.63
N TYR A 20 33.45 -16.98 2.59
CA TYR A 20 32.55 -16.79 3.73
C TYR A 20 32.02 -15.37 3.78
N MET A 21 30.78 -15.25 4.25
CA MET A 21 30.19 -13.97 4.70
C MET A 21 30.24 -13.90 6.23
N TYR A 22 30.62 -12.75 6.75
CA TYR A 22 30.56 -12.46 8.18
C TYR A 22 29.17 -11.99 8.57
N PRO A 23 28.48 -12.62 9.55
CA PRO A 23 27.13 -12.25 9.96
C PRO A 23 26.97 -10.77 10.30
N LYS A 24 27.95 -10.18 11.01
CA LYS A 24 27.93 -8.77 11.37
C LYS A 24 27.97 -7.81 10.17
N MET A 25 28.37 -8.30 8.98
CA MET A 25 28.39 -7.53 7.74
C MET A 25 27.15 -7.76 6.88
N ALA A 26 26.22 -8.60 7.29
CA ALA A 26 25.03 -8.91 6.50
C ALA A 26 24.04 -7.73 6.44
N ASN A 27 24.04 -6.84 7.45
CA ASN A 27 23.23 -5.60 7.42
C ASN A 27 23.84 -4.48 6.54
N ARG A 28 25.01 -4.73 5.90
CA ARG A 28 25.63 -3.83 4.92
C ARG A 28 25.06 -4.05 3.51
N HIS A 29 23.88 -4.67 3.45
CA HIS A 29 23.14 -4.96 2.23
C HIS A 29 23.91 -5.78 1.20
N GLY A 30 23.24 -6.20 0.15
CA GLY A 30 23.89 -6.99 -0.90
C GLY A 30 23.16 -6.99 -2.24
N LEU A 31 23.89 -7.43 -3.25
CA LEU A 31 23.41 -7.61 -4.61
C LEU A 31 23.66 -9.04 -5.08
N ILE A 32 22.62 -9.67 -5.62
CA ILE A 32 22.72 -10.93 -6.35
C ILE A 32 22.24 -10.67 -7.77
N ALA A 33 23.17 -10.61 -8.73
CA ALA A 33 22.80 -10.29 -10.10
C ALA A 33 23.24 -11.36 -11.09
N GLY A 34 22.62 -11.39 -12.28
CA GLY A 34 22.98 -12.32 -13.37
C GLY A 34 21.82 -12.70 -14.27
N ALA A 35 22.12 -13.23 -15.45
CA ALA A 35 21.12 -13.64 -16.42
C ALA A 35 20.17 -14.74 -15.88
N THR A 36 19.02 -14.91 -16.52
CA THR A 36 18.07 -15.98 -16.19
C THR A 36 18.71 -17.35 -16.32
N GLY A 37 18.42 -18.26 -15.37
CA GLY A 37 18.94 -19.64 -15.38
C GLY A 37 20.39 -19.79 -14.91
N THR A 38 21.06 -18.73 -14.44
CA THR A 38 22.45 -18.79 -13.98
C THR A 38 22.63 -19.22 -12.53
N GLY A 39 21.54 -19.31 -11.74
CA GLY A 39 21.56 -19.82 -10.37
C GLY A 39 21.27 -18.77 -9.27
N LYS A 40 20.74 -17.59 -9.62
CA LYS A 40 20.37 -16.55 -8.63
C LYS A 40 19.45 -17.08 -7.53
N THR A 41 18.36 -17.78 -7.89
CA THR A 41 17.41 -18.39 -6.96
C THR A 41 18.10 -19.32 -5.96
N VAL A 42 19.04 -20.15 -6.43
CA VAL A 42 19.86 -21.00 -5.56
C VAL A 42 20.68 -20.17 -4.58
N THR A 43 21.32 -19.12 -5.05
CA THR A 43 22.18 -18.27 -4.21
C THR A 43 21.42 -17.59 -3.08
N PHE A 44 20.28 -16.98 -3.38
CA PHE A 44 19.53 -16.33 -2.29
C PHE A 44 18.85 -17.34 -1.36
N LYS A 45 18.46 -18.53 -1.84
CA LYS A 45 18.00 -19.63 -0.97
C LYS A 45 19.09 -20.03 0.03
N VAL A 46 20.31 -20.23 -0.42
CA VAL A 46 21.47 -20.56 0.46
C VAL A 46 21.70 -19.47 1.50
N LEU A 47 21.58 -18.20 1.14
CA LEU A 47 21.68 -17.10 2.10
C LEU A 47 20.51 -17.10 3.11
N ALA A 48 19.28 -17.22 2.62
CA ALA A 48 18.08 -17.26 3.45
C ALA A 48 18.10 -18.43 4.47
N GLU A 49 18.48 -19.63 4.00
CA GLU A 49 18.71 -20.80 4.83
C GLU A 49 19.77 -20.53 5.92
N SER A 50 20.89 -19.93 5.52
CA SER A 50 21.98 -19.62 6.44
C SER A 50 21.58 -18.59 7.50
N PHE A 51 20.80 -17.58 7.16
CA PHE A 51 20.26 -16.64 8.12
C PHE A 51 19.25 -17.30 9.06
N SER A 52 18.36 -18.13 8.53
CA SER A 52 17.45 -18.92 9.35
C SER A 52 18.20 -19.81 10.34
N GLU A 53 19.25 -20.53 9.90
CA GLU A 53 20.12 -21.35 10.77
C GLU A 53 20.80 -20.55 11.91
N MET A 54 21.03 -19.25 11.69
CA MET A 54 21.57 -18.34 12.72
C MET A 54 20.51 -17.81 13.70
N GLY A 55 19.24 -18.16 13.53
CA GLY A 55 18.13 -17.56 14.27
C GLY A 55 17.86 -16.12 13.82
N VAL A 56 18.11 -15.80 12.55
CA VAL A 56 17.78 -14.51 11.95
C VAL A 56 16.56 -14.69 11.04
N PRO A 57 15.44 -14.03 11.33
CA PRO A 57 14.28 -14.06 10.46
C PRO A 57 14.60 -13.48 9.07
N VAL A 58 13.89 -14.00 8.08
CA VAL A 58 14.08 -13.60 6.68
C VAL A 58 12.73 -13.22 6.08
N PHE A 59 12.72 -12.21 5.23
CA PHE A 59 11.62 -11.91 4.33
C PHE A 59 12.04 -12.16 2.87
N LEU A 60 11.17 -12.82 2.12
CA LEU A 60 11.37 -13.13 0.71
C LEU A 60 10.13 -12.71 -0.08
N ALA A 61 10.29 -11.84 -1.09
CA ALA A 61 9.24 -11.59 -2.08
C ALA A 61 9.35 -12.60 -3.22
N ASP A 62 8.46 -13.60 -3.26
CA ASP A 62 8.43 -14.65 -4.27
C ASP A 62 7.53 -14.26 -5.45
N ILE A 63 8.12 -13.62 -6.44
CA ILE A 63 7.42 -13.13 -7.64
C ILE A 63 7.14 -14.28 -8.63
N LYS A 64 8.02 -15.27 -8.69
CA LYS A 64 7.92 -16.40 -9.62
C LYS A 64 7.17 -17.59 -9.07
N GLY A 65 7.00 -17.67 -7.76
CA GLY A 65 6.41 -18.82 -7.07
C GLY A 65 7.34 -20.01 -6.95
N ASP A 66 8.66 -19.85 -7.19
CA ASP A 66 9.62 -20.96 -7.29
C ASP A 66 10.43 -21.21 -6.01
N VAL A 67 10.20 -20.45 -4.94
CA VAL A 67 10.93 -20.61 -3.67
C VAL A 67 10.12 -21.23 -2.54
N SER A 68 8.84 -21.50 -2.76
CA SER A 68 7.95 -22.09 -1.75
C SER A 68 8.41 -23.43 -1.20
N GLY A 69 9.21 -24.20 -1.96
CA GLY A 69 9.80 -25.46 -1.53
C GLY A 69 10.82 -25.38 -0.39
N MET A 70 11.17 -24.16 0.08
CA MET A 70 12.07 -24.01 1.24
C MET A 70 11.52 -24.64 2.53
N CYS A 71 10.22 -24.86 2.64
CA CYS A 71 9.61 -25.58 3.75
C CYS A 71 9.87 -27.11 3.76
N LEU A 72 10.41 -27.66 2.67
CA LEU A 72 10.66 -29.07 2.49
C LEU A 72 12.17 -29.37 2.43
N PRO A 73 12.63 -30.54 2.88
CA PRO A 73 14.00 -30.96 2.66
C PRO A 73 14.28 -31.21 1.17
N GLY A 74 15.47 -30.86 0.74
CA GLY A 74 15.94 -31.17 -0.63
C GLY A 74 16.06 -32.66 -0.89
N GLU A 75 16.30 -32.99 -2.14
CA GLU A 75 16.41 -34.40 -2.59
C GLU A 75 17.83 -34.72 -3.06
N ASP A 76 18.29 -35.90 -2.69
CA ASP A 76 19.54 -36.42 -3.18
C ASP A 76 19.40 -36.98 -4.60
N SER A 77 20.34 -36.65 -5.45
CA SER A 77 20.38 -37.16 -6.83
C SER A 77 21.84 -37.38 -7.26
N GLU A 78 22.02 -38.24 -8.28
CA GLU A 78 23.34 -38.47 -8.85
C GLU A 78 23.96 -37.18 -9.39
N GLY A 79 23.16 -36.33 -10.04
CA GLY A 79 23.58 -35.02 -10.55
C GLY A 79 24.04 -34.09 -9.42
N PHE A 80 23.34 -34.09 -8.30
CA PHE A 80 23.69 -33.34 -7.09
C PHE A 80 25.03 -33.82 -6.51
N ARG A 81 25.19 -35.13 -6.30
CA ARG A 81 26.45 -35.74 -5.78
C ARG A 81 27.64 -35.49 -6.71
N LYS A 82 27.45 -35.57 -8.03
CA LYS A 82 28.45 -35.24 -9.02
C LYS A 82 28.87 -33.77 -8.94
N ARG A 83 27.90 -32.87 -8.70
CA ARG A 83 28.21 -31.44 -8.51
C ARG A 83 29.02 -31.19 -7.23
N LEU A 84 28.60 -31.80 -6.10
CA LEU A 84 29.33 -31.69 -4.84
C LEU A 84 30.79 -32.07 -5.00
N ARG A 85 31.05 -33.23 -5.61
CA ARG A 85 32.37 -33.78 -5.78
C ARG A 85 33.22 -33.00 -6.80
N ASN A 86 32.68 -32.79 -8.01
CA ASN A 86 33.47 -32.24 -9.11
C ASN A 86 33.62 -30.72 -9.10
N LYS A 87 32.66 -29.99 -8.51
CA LYS A 87 32.65 -28.52 -8.51
C LYS A 87 32.98 -27.90 -7.17
N LEU A 88 32.69 -28.58 -6.11
CA LEU A 88 32.90 -28.08 -4.74
C LEU A 88 34.01 -28.83 -4.01
N GLY A 89 34.49 -29.96 -4.54
CA GLY A 89 35.51 -30.79 -3.88
C GLY A 89 35.06 -31.39 -2.57
N LEU A 90 33.72 -31.60 -2.40
CA LEU A 90 33.13 -32.09 -1.16
C LEU A 90 32.77 -33.55 -1.31
N GLU A 91 33.37 -34.40 -0.47
CA GLU A 91 33.07 -35.83 -0.38
C GLU A 91 32.19 -36.19 0.83
N THR A 92 31.65 -35.18 1.52
CA THR A 92 30.84 -35.36 2.71
C THR A 92 29.37 -35.65 2.37
N GLU A 93 28.71 -36.40 3.25
CA GLU A 93 27.26 -36.57 3.21
C GLU A 93 26.57 -35.22 3.40
N TRP A 94 25.73 -34.84 2.40
CA TRP A 94 24.99 -33.57 2.47
C TRP A 94 23.68 -33.78 3.22
N LYS A 95 23.45 -32.95 4.25
CA LYS A 95 22.23 -33.03 5.05
C LYS A 95 21.18 -32.10 4.49
N PHE A 96 20.14 -32.64 3.90
CA PHE A 96 18.96 -31.91 3.48
C PHE A 96 18.09 -31.53 4.68
N ALA A 97 17.41 -30.40 4.61
CA ALA A 97 16.53 -29.90 5.65
C ALA A 97 15.48 -28.95 5.06
N GLY A 98 14.25 -29.01 5.57
CA GLY A 98 13.26 -27.97 5.40
C GLY A 98 13.43 -26.88 6.45
N TYR A 99 12.91 -25.70 6.18
CA TYR A 99 13.02 -24.52 7.03
C TYR A 99 11.65 -24.06 7.53
N PRO A 100 11.57 -23.32 8.66
CA PRO A 100 10.32 -22.75 9.15
C PRO A 100 9.86 -21.63 8.23
N VAL A 101 8.89 -21.91 7.37
CA VAL A 101 8.34 -20.95 6.39
C VAL A 101 6.95 -20.54 6.81
N ARG A 102 6.66 -19.22 6.75
CA ARG A 102 5.31 -18.65 6.82
C ARG A 102 4.97 -18.01 5.49
N PHE A 103 3.80 -18.35 4.97
CA PHE A 103 3.33 -17.82 3.68
C PHE A 103 2.43 -16.60 3.91
N TRP A 104 2.73 -15.51 3.23
CA TRP A 104 1.99 -14.25 3.26
C TRP A 104 1.52 -13.89 1.86
N ASP A 105 0.38 -13.20 1.75
CA ASP A 105 -0.14 -12.76 0.46
C ASP A 105 -1.01 -11.51 0.61
N VAL A 106 -0.68 -10.45 -0.11
CA VAL A 106 -1.49 -9.22 -0.15
C VAL A 106 -2.88 -9.48 -0.75
N CYS A 107 -2.96 -10.39 -1.75
CA CYS A 107 -4.23 -10.77 -2.38
C CYS A 107 -4.99 -11.87 -1.61
N GLY A 108 -4.41 -12.42 -0.53
CA GLY A 108 -5.07 -13.39 0.36
C GLY A 108 -5.33 -14.79 -0.20
N LYS A 109 -4.74 -15.16 -1.36
CA LYS A 109 -5.00 -16.45 -2.02
C LYS A 109 -3.95 -17.51 -1.71
N GLY A 110 -2.69 -17.13 -1.65
CA GLY A 110 -1.54 -18.02 -1.52
C GLY A 110 -0.83 -17.96 -0.17
N GLY A 111 -1.33 -17.20 0.79
CA GLY A 111 -0.74 -16.99 2.10
C GLY A 111 -1.71 -16.36 3.09
N ILE A 112 -1.22 -16.08 4.29
CA ILE A 112 -1.93 -15.29 5.30
C ILE A 112 -2.10 -13.88 4.73
N PRO A 113 -3.30 -13.29 4.77
CA PRO A 113 -3.53 -11.96 4.23
C PRO A 113 -2.65 -10.89 4.91
N VAL A 114 -2.11 -9.99 4.09
CA VAL A 114 -1.38 -8.81 4.55
C VAL A 114 -2.22 -7.58 4.27
N ARG A 115 -2.53 -6.83 5.33
CA ARG A 115 -3.27 -5.56 5.24
C ARG A 115 -2.53 -4.47 5.99
N ALA A 116 -2.81 -3.24 5.62
CA ALA A 116 -2.38 -2.03 6.32
C ALA A 116 -3.58 -1.08 6.45
N THR A 117 -3.59 -0.22 7.45
CA THR A 117 -4.59 0.85 7.50
C THR A 117 -4.16 2.05 6.66
N VAL A 118 -5.12 2.81 6.20
CA VAL A 118 -4.86 4.10 5.51
C VAL A 118 -4.11 5.05 6.45
N SER A 119 -4.45 5.05 7.75
CA SER A 119 -3.77 5.86 8.77
C SER A 119 -2.29 5.52 8.90
N GLU A 120 -1.90 4.23 8.87
CA GLU A 120 -0.48 3.80 8.90
C GLU A 120 0.29 4.27 7.67
N MET A 121 -0.36 4.26 6.50
CA MET A 121 0.26 4.78 5.28
C MET A 121 0.51 6.29 5.36
N GLY A 122 -0.44 7.02 5.91
CA GLY A 122 -0.36 8.46 6.08
C GLY A 122 -0.42 9.28 4.79
N PRO A 123 -0.65 10.61 4.91
CA PRO A 123 -0.89 11.47 3.76
C PRO A 123 0.35 11.66 2.88
N ASP A 124 1.55 11.68 3.46
CA ASP A 124 2.79 11.94 2.72
C ASP A 124 3.18 10.78 1.80
N LEU A 125 3.07 9.54 2.29
CA LEU A 125 3.37 8.35 1.48
C LEU A 125 2.32 8.16 0.38
N LEU A 126 1.05 8.35 0.71
CA LEU A 126 -0.04 8.31 -0.29
C LEU A 126 0.13 9.39 -1.36
N SER A 127 0.47 10.63 -0.97
CA SER A 127 0.69 11.70 -1.93
C SER A 127 1.82 11.38 -2.92
N ARG A 128 2.93 10.82 -2.43
CA ARG A 128 4.06 10.39 -3.26
C ARG A 128 3.68 9.25 -4.20
N LEU A 129 2.99 8.24 -3.67
CA LEU A 129 2.53 7.09 -4.43
C LEU A 129 1.57 7.47 -5.56
N LEU A 130 0.65 8.38 -5.28
CA LEU A 130 -0.36 8.86 -6.21
C LEU A 130 0.13 9.98 -7.14
N GLU A 131 1.42 10.35 -7.03
CA GLU A 131 2.05 11.43 -7.82
C GLU A 131 1.31 12.77 -7.72
N LEU A 132 0.84 13.09 -6.53
CA LEU A 132 0.14 14.35 -6.27
C LEU A 132 1.13 15.52 -6.29
N ASN A 133 0.73 16.63 -6.92
CA ASN A 133 1.52 17.86 -6.84
C ASN A 133 1.37 18.52 -5.47
N ASP A 134 2.18 19.54 -5.17
CA ASP A 134 2.21 20.20 -3.85
C ASP A 134 0.84 20.69 -3.37
N THR A 135 0.00 21.21 -4.28
CA THR A 135 -1.35 21.68 -3.94
C THR A 135 -2.27 20.50 -3.58
N GLN A 136 -2.20 19.42 -4.32
CA GLN A 136 -2.99 18.20 -4.08
C GLN A 136 -2.51 17.48 -2.82
N SER A 137 -1.20 17.42 -2.59
CA SER A 137 -0.61 16.89 -1.36
C SER A 137 -1.04 17.69 -0.13
N GLY A 138 -1.08 19.04 -0.26
CA GLY A 138 -1.65 19.89 0.77
C GLY A 138 -3.10 19.59 1.09
N VAL A 139 -3.93 19.31 0.07
CA VAL A 139 -5.33 18.88 0.28
C VAL A 139 -5.40 17.51 0.93
N MET A 140 -4.55 16.55 0.54
CA MET A 140 -4.48 15.23 1.18
C MET A 140 -4.12 15.36 2.68
N ASN A 141 -3.16 16.22 3.02
CA ASN A 141 -2.84 16.53 4.43
C ASN A 141 -4.04 17.12 5.19
N ILE A 142 -4.82 17.99 4.53
CA ILE A 142 -6.06 18.54 5.13
C ILE A 142 -7.07 17.41 5.38
N VAL A 143 -7.25 16.47 4.44
CA VAL A 143 -8.16 15.32 4.59
C VAL A 143 -7.84 14.53 5.85
N PHE A 144 -6.57 14.16 6.05
CA PHE A 144 -6.14 13.44 7.26
C PHE A 144 -6.31 14.28 8.53
N ARG A 145 -5.95 15.55 8.46
CA ARG A 145 -6.09 16.46 9.62
C ARG A 145 -7.55 16.63 10.05
N VAL A 146 -8.46 16.79 9.10
CA VAL A 146 -9.91 16.89 9.38
C VAL A 146 -10.42 15.58 9.97
N ALA A 147 -9.95 14.43 9.46
CA ALA A 147 -10.30 13.12 10.03
C ALA A 147 -9.87 13.02 11.50
N ASP A 148 -8.61 13.37 11.80
CA ASP A 148 -8.06 13.36 13.17
C ASP A 148 -8.84 14.31 14.10
N ASP A 149 -9.06 15.56 13.66
CA ASP A 149 -9.74 16.57 14.47
C ASP A 149 -11.24 16.23 14.74
N GLN A 150 -11.87 15.42 13.88
CA GLN A 150 -13.23 14.94 14.03
C GLN A 150 -13.34 13.52 14.63
N GLY A 151 -12.21 12.87 14.92
CA GLY A 151 -12.16 11.51 15.44
C GLY A 151 -12.67 10.44 14.45
N LEU A 152 -12.54 10.71 13.12
CA LEU A 152 -12.94 9.80 12.06
C LEU A 152 -11.77 8.90 11.70
N LEU A 153 -11.94 7.59 11.93
CA LEU A 153 -10.88 6.62 11.67
C LEU A 153 -10.74 6.36 10.17
N LEU A 154 -9.50 6.39 9.67
CA LEU A 154 -9.14 6.04 8.30
C LEU A 154 -8.53 4.63 8.29
N LEU A 155 -9.36 3.61 8.25
CA LEU A 155 -8.95 2.22 8.36
C LEU A 155 -8.77 1.57 7.00
N ASP A 156 -9.71 1.78 6.10
CA ASP A 156 -9.72 1.17 4.78
C ASP A 156 -9.83 2.19 3.65
N PHE A 157 -9.93 1.69 2.42
CA PHE A 157 -9.92 2.53 1.24
C PHE A 157 -11.23 3.31 1.04
N LYS A 158 -12.38 2.75 1.50
CA LYS A 158 -13.67 3.45 1.44
C LYS A 158 -13.70 4.67 2.35
N ASP A 159 -13.02 4.59 3.52
CA ASP A 159 -12.87 5.72 4.44
C ASP A 159 -12.17 6.90 3.78
N LEU A 160 -11.00 6.63 3.16
CA LEU A 160 -10.22 7.68 2.49
C LEU A 160 -11.03 8.35 1.37
N ARG A 161 -11.74 7.58 0.55
CA ARG A 161 -12.56 8.12 -0.53
C ARG A 161 -13.69 8.99 0.00
N SER A 162 -14.36 8.53 1.05
CA SER A 162 -15.45 9.27 1.68
C SER A 162 -14.97 10.55 2.35
N MET A 163 -13.80 10.51 3.00
CA MET A 163 -13.19 11.70 3.58
C MET A 163 -12.77 12.73 2.51
N VAL A 164 -12.19 12.29 1.39
CA VAL A 164 -11.85 13.19 0.27
C VAL A 164 -13.12 13.85 -0.28
N GLN A 165 -14.20 13.10 -0.43
CA GLN A 165 -15.50 13.64 -0.86
C GLN A 165 -16.06 14.63 0.16
N TYR A 166 -16.09 14.25 1.43
CA TYR A 166 -16.60 15.09 2.52
C TYR A 166 -15.86 16.42 2.65
N VAL A 167 -14.53 16.39 2.56
CA VAL A 167 -13.70 17.60 2.59
C VAL A 167 -13.97 18.48 1.35
N GLY A 168 -14.19 17.86 0.20
CA GLY A 168 -14.54 18.57 -1.03
C GLY A 168 -15.89 19.27 -0.95
N ASP A 169 -16.93 18.57 -0.48
CA ASP A 169 -18.30 19.09 -0.37
C ASP A 169 -18.40 20.19 0.69
N ASN A 170 -17.58 20.12 1.74
CA ASN A 170 -17.53 21.09 2.84
C ASN A 170 -16.34 22.06 2.75
N ALA A 171 -15.75 22.25 1.57
CA ALA A 171 -14.54 23.06 1.37
C ALA A 171 -14.65 24.50 1.92
N ALA A 172 -15.82 25.11 1.85
CA ALA A 172 -16.10 26.44 2.36
C ALA A 172 -15.94 26.53 3.90
N GLN A 173 -16.37 25.50 4.62
CA GLN A 173 -16.26 25.40 6.08
C GLN A 173 -14.79 25.28 6.52
N PHE A 174 -14.01 24.49 5.78
CA PHE A 174 -12.62 24.19 6.12
C PHE A 174 -11.63 25.28 5.69
N LYS A 175 -12.03 26.18 4.79
CA LYS A 175 -11.15 27.21 4.20
C LYS A 175 -10.45 28.09 5.24
N THR A 176 -11.15 28.49 6.29
CA THR A 176 -10.60 29.39 7.31
C THR A 176 -9.57 28.71 8.18
N SER A 177 -9.78 27.44 8.52
CA SER A 177 -8.95 26.67 9.47
C SER A 177 -7.76 25.99 8.79
N TYR A 178 -7.94 25.51 7.54
CA TYR A 178 -6.96 24.63 6.89
C TYR A 178 -6.47 25.16 5.54
N GLY A 179 -7.09 26.19 4.98
CA GLY A 179 -6.69 26.79 3.71
C GLY A 179 -7.62 26.47 2.55
N ASN A 180 -7.22 26.86 1.34
CA ASN A 180 -8.07 26.78 0.17
C ASN A 180 -8.11 25.36 -0.42
N ILE A 181 -9.30 24.81 -0.53
CA ILE A 181 -9.55 23.50 -1.15
C ILE A 181 -10.30 23.74 -2.47
N THR A 182 -9.72 23.32 -3.58
CA THR A 182 -10.33 23.52 -4.90
C THR A 182 -11.00 22.26 -5.42
N PRO A 183 -12.14 22.34 -6.14
CA PRO A 183 -12.77 21.18 -6.77
C PRO A 183 -11.83 20.46 -7.76
N ALA A 184 -10.92 21.19 -8.40
CA ALA A 184 -9.93 20.61 -9.30
C ALA A 184 -8.95 19.69 -8.58
N SER A 185 -8.50 20.07 -7.36
CA SER A 185 -7.61 19.23 -6.53
C SER A 185 -8.34 17.99 -6.05
N ILE A 186 -9.56 18.14 -5.53
CA ILE A 186 -10.40 17.00 -5.11
C ILE A 186 -10.60 16.01 -6.27
N GLY A 187 -11.02 16.50 -7.44
CA GLY A 187 -11.21 15.62 -8.61
C GLY A 187 -9.92 14.95 -9.11
N ALA A 188 -8.76 15.59 -8.94
CA ALA A 188 -7.48 14.96 -9.27
C ALA A 188 -7.13 13.84 -8.28
N ILE A 189 -7.31 14.07 -6.97
CA ILE A 189 -7.10 13.06 -5.93
C ILE A 189 -8.05 11.87 -6.13
N GLN A 190 -9.33 12.12 -6.37
CA GLN A 190 -10.31 11.05 -6.61
C GLN A 190 -9.93 10.17 -7.81
N ARG A 191 -9.47 10.77 -8.93
CA ARG A 191 -8.99 10.00 -10.09
C ARG A 191 -7.73 9.18 -9.77
N ALA A 192 -6.84 9.72 -8.95
CA ALA A 192 -5.65 8.99 -8.53
C ALA A 192 -6.00 7.80 -7.61
N LEU A 193 -6.95 8.00 -6.69
CA LEU A 193 -7.47 6.93 -5.83
C LEU A 193 -8.16 5.84 -6.66
N LEU A 194 -8.98 6.21 -7.65
CA LEU A 194 -9.64 5.22 -8.52
C LEU A 194 -8.64 4.31 -9.23
N ARG A 195 -7.51 4.87 -9.73
CA ARG A 195 -6.44 4.06 -10.34
C ARG A 195 -5.81 3.06 -9.35
N LEU A 196 -5.70 3.43 -8.09
CA LEU A 196 -5.15 2.55 -7.06
C LEU A 196 -6.17 1.46 -6.67
N GLU A 197 -7.45 1.82 -6.59
CA GLU A 197 -8.56 0.88 -6.37
C GLU A 197 -8.65 -0.19 -7.46
N ASP A 198 -8.53 0.21 -8.74
CA ASP A 198 -8.51 -0.70 -9.89
C ASP A 198 -7.37 -1.74 -9.80
N GLN A 199 -6.32 -1.46 -9.04
CA GLN A 199 -5.24 -2.40 -8.77
C GLN A 199 -5.41 -3.20 -7.48
N GLY A 200 -6.50 -3.01 -6.73
CA GLY A 200 -6.84 -3.79 -5.55
C GLY A 200 -6.43 -3.14 -4.22
N ALA A 201 -6.42 -1.83 -4.15
CA ALA A 201 -6.18 -1.12 -2.90
C ALA A 201 -7.20 -1.48 -1.80
N ASP A 202 -8.43 -1.77 -2.21
CA ASP A 202 -9.52 -2.28 -1.37
C ASP A 202 -9.22 -3.61 -0.67
N ILE A 203 -8.32 -4.42 -1.25
CA ILE A 203 -7.86 -5.68 -0.67
C ILE A 203 -6.73 -5.43 0.36
N PHE A 204 -5.87 -4.46 0.06
CA PHE A 204 -4.69 -4.18 0.88
C PHE A 204 -5.00 -3.28 2.08
N PHE A 205 -5.83 -2.25 1.90
CA PHE A 205 -6.19 -1.36 2.99
C PHE A 205 -7.36 -1.92 3.80
N GLY A 206 -7.15 -2.11 5.10
CA GLY A 206 -8.14 -2.63 6.02
C GLY A 206 -7.54 -3.26 7.28
N GLU A 207 -8.40 -3.82 8.09
CA GLU A 207 -8.03 -4.48 9.33
C GLU A 207 -8.25 -6.00 9.27
N PRO A 208 -7.55 -6.79 10.10
CA PRO A 208 -6.46 -6.37 10.97
C PRO A 208 -5.19 -6.02 10.17
N ALA A 209 -4.58 -4.88 10.49
CA ALA A 209 -3.31 -4.48 9.91
C ALA A 209 -2.19 -5.42 10.38
N LEU A 210 -1.20 -5.66 9.52
CA LEU A 210 -0.05 -6.47 9.85
C LEU A 210 0.85 -5.73 10.86
N ASP A 211 1.03 -6.30 12.04
CA ASP A 211 2.12 -5.89 12.91
C ASP A 211 3.44 -6.48 12.36
N ILE A 212 4.29 -5.64 11.80
CA ILE A 212 5.55 -6.06 11.18
C ILE A 212 6.48 -6.80 12.16
N LYS A 213 6.29 -6.65 13.48
CA LYS A 213 7.02 -7.39 14.51
C LYS A 213 6.74 -8.89 14.45
N ASP A 214 5.59 -9.32 13.94
CA ASP A 214 5.26 -10.74 13.80
C ASP A 214 6.18 -11.46 12.80
N TRP A 215 6.89 -10.70 11.95
CA TRP A 215 7.91 -11.24 11.05
C TRP A 215 9.25 -11.51 11.74
N PHE A 216 9.49 -10.91 12.92
CA PHE A 216 10.74 -11.08 13.69
C PHE A 216 10.72 -12.31 14.59
N ALA A 217 10.13 -13.40 14.11
CA ALA A 217 9.95 -14.61 14.88
C ALA A 217 11.06 -15.64 14.64
N THR A 218 11.33 -16.43 15.67
CA THR A 218 12.11 -17.67 15.60
C THR A 218 11.20 -18.85 15.84
N ALA A 219 11.51 -20.00 15.23
CA ALA A 219 10.85 -21.26 15.49
C ALA A 219 11.33 -21.87 16.84
N GLU A 220 10.64 -22.91 17.32
CA GLU A 220 10.96 -23.59 18.58
C GLU A 220 12.40 -24.16 18.63
N ASP A 221 12.94 -24.53 17.47
CA ASP A 221 14.31 -25.02 17.33
C ASP A 221 15.38 -23.90 17.27
N GLY A 222 14.95 -22.64 17.44
CA GLY A 222 15.81 -21.44 17.43
C GLY A 222 16.17 -20.94 16.05
N ARG A 223 15.69 -21.56 14.96
CA ARG A 223 15.88 -21.05 13.59
C ARG A 223 14.99 -19.84 13.33
N GLY A 224 15.50 -18.86 12.56
CA GLY A 224 14.72 -17.71 12.13
C GLY A 224 13.62 -18.14 11.16
N VAL A 225 12.41 -17.60 11.31
CA VAL A 225 11.31 -17.87 10.39
C VAL A 225 11.57 -17.18 9.06
N ILE A 226 11.32 -17.90 7.98
CA ILE A 226 11.34 -17.36 6.62
C ILE A 226 9.93 -16.93 6.25
N ASN A 227 9.70 -15.62 6.22
CA ASN A 227 8.44 -15.01 5.79
C ASN A 227 8.46 -14.89 4.27
N LEU A 228 7.68 -15.71 3.59
CA LEU A 228 7.60 -15.78 2.14
C LEU A 228 6.33 -15.08 1.67
N LEU A 229 6.49 -13.94 1.01
CA LEU A 229 5.40 -13.23 0.36
C LEU A 229 5.12 -13.85 -1.00
N HIS A 230 3.95 -14.44 -1.17
CA HIS A 230 3.47 -14.91 -2.46
C HIS A 230 3.06 -13.69 -3.31
N ALA A 231 3.93 -13.28 -4.22
CA ALA A 231 3.80 -12.02 -4.95
C ALA A 231 3.45 -12.20 -6.44
N THR A 232 3.04 -13.40 -6.88
CA THR A 232 2.78 -13.70 -8.30
C THR A 232 1.64 -12.88 -8.90
N GLU A 233 0.56 -12.63 -8.15
CA GLU A 233 -0.53 -11.74 -8.57
C GLU A 233 -0.21 -10.27 -8.27
N LEU A 234 0.39 -10.01 -7.11
CA LEU A 234 0.78 -8.66 -6.70
C LEU A 234 1.72 -8.00 -7.71
N PHE A 235 2.62 -8.78 -8.30
CA PHE A 235 3.54 -8.34 -9.35
C PHE A 235 2.82 -7.83 -10.62
N GLN A 236 1.63 -8.37 -10.94
CA GLN A 236 0.83 -7.90 -12.07
C GLN A 236 0.11 -6.57 -11.79
N ARG A 237 0.25 -6.04 -10.58
CA ARG A 237 -0.34 -4.80 -10.07
C ARG A 237 0.76 -3.85 -9.57
N PRO A 238 1.51 -3.20 -10.47
CA PRO A 238 2.75 -2.49 -10.10
C PRO A 238 2.54 -1.39 -9.07
N LEU A 239 1.43 -0.65 -9.14
CA LEU A 239 1.12 0.41 -8.19
C LEU A 239 0.84 -0.17 -6.79
N LEU A 240 0.09 -1.27 -6.70
CA LEU A 240 -0.17 -1.95 -5.43
C LEU A 240 1.11 -2.56 -4.84
N TYR A 241 1.97 -3.14 -5.68
CA TYR A 241 3.27 -3.65 -5.26
C TYR A 241 4.15 -2.55 -4.68
N SER A 242 4.22 -1.41 -5.36
CA SER A 242 4.94 -0.23 -4.88
C SER A 242 4.36 0.31 -3.56
N THR A 243 3.03 0.31 -3.43
CA THR A 243 2.30 0.71 -2.21
C THR A 243 2.71 -0.17 -1.03
N PHE A 244 2.62 -1.48 -1.22
CA PHE A 244 3.02 -2.45 -0.20
C PHE A 244 4.49 -2.29 0.21
N LEU A 245 5.41 -2.19 -0.75
CA LEU A 245 6.84 -2.04 -0.46
C LEU A 245 7.15 -0.74 0.28
N LEU A 246 6.55 0.36 -0.14
CA LEU A 246 6.75 1.66 0.49
C LEU A 246 6.24 1.67 1.93
N TRP A 247 5.02 1.15 2.14
CA TRP A 247 4.46 1.00 3.48
C TRP A 247 5.38 0.12 4.35
N MET A 248 5.72 -1.07 3.89
CA MET A 248 6.52 -2.03 4.64
C MET A 248 7.90 -1.47 5.04
N LEU A 249 8.60 -0.82 4.10
CA LEU A 249 9.91 -0.24 4.37
C LEU A 249 9.81 0.96 5.32
N SER A 250 8.75 1.77 5.21
CA SER A 250 8.51 2.90 6.11
C SER A 250 8.18 2.43 7.51
N GLU A 251 7.29 1.45 7.63
CA GLU A 251 6.91 0.84 8.90
C GLU A 251 8.12 0.20 9.60
N LEU A 252 8.94 -0.55 8.86
CA LEU A 252 10.21 -1.07 9.39
C LEU A 252 11.12 0.03 9.90
N TYR A 253 11.23 1.13 9.17
CA TYR A 253 12.08 2.23 9.55
C TYR A 253 11.57 2.95 10.81
N GLU A 254 10.27 3.13 10.94
CA GLU A 254 9.64 3.81 12.09
C GLU A 254 9.63 2.95 13.35
N MET A 255 9.24 1.68 13.20
CA MET A 255 9.07 0.75 14.32
C MET A 255 10.39 0.26 14.94
N MET A 256 11.47 0.19 14.17
CA MET A 256 12.72 -0.40 14.65
C MET A 256 13.60 0.63 15.36
N PRO A 257 14.02 0.38 16.61
CA PRO A 257 14.98 1.23 17.31
C PRO A 257 16.38 1.10 16.69
N GLU A 258 17.17 2.14 16.84
CA GLU A 258 18.60 2.09 16.53
C GLU A 258 19.27 0.92 17.28
N ALA A 259 20.06 0.13 16.55
CA ALA A 259 20.60 -1.12 17.09
C ALA A 259 22.11 -1.10 17.30
N GLY A 260 22.81 -0.10 16.76
CA GLY A 260 24.28 -0.06 16.80
C GLY A 260 24.93 -1.19 16.00
N ASP A 261 26.15 -1.55 16.36
CA ASP A 261 26.89 -2.66 15.73
C ASP A 261 26.49 -3.99 16.39
N LEU A 262 25.76 -4.80 15.62
CA LEU A 262 25.30 -6.12 16.02
C LEU A 262 26.20 -7.23 15.44
N ASP A 263 26.35 -8.35 16.16
CA ASP A 263 27.07 -9.54 15.69
C ASP A 263 26.36 -10.25 14.53
N LYS A 264 25.05 -10.06 14.40
CA LYS A 264 24.20 -10.54 13.31
C LYS A 264 23.02 -9.58 13.08
N PRO A 265 22.42 -9.53 11.89
CA PRO A 265 21.25 -8.69 11.67
C PRO A 265 20.05 -9.17 12.49
N LYS A 266 19.12 -8.25 12.76
CA LYS A 266 17.83 -8.58 13.36
C LYS A 266 16.92 -9.29 12.38
N MET A 267 16.97 -8.89 11.10
CA MET A 267 16.21 -9.48 10.01
C MET A 267 16.88 -9.17 8.67
N VAL A 268 16.66 -10.02 7.67
CA VAL A 268 17.16 -9.81 6.31
C VAL A 268 16.01 -9.89 5.31
N PHE A 269 15.98 -8.92 4.41
CA PHE A 269 14.99 -8.81 3.32
C PHE A 269 15.63 -9.13 1.98
N PHE A 270 14.96 -9.98 1.19
CA PHE A 270 15.33 -10.31 -0.18
C PHE A 270 14.23 -9.85 -1.13
N PHE A 271 14.59 -9.01 -2.07
CA PHE A 271 13.69 -8.53 -3.13
C PHE A 271 14.13 -9.11 -4.47
N ASP A 272 13.41 -10.14 -4.93
CA ASP A 272 13.64 -10.69 -6.26
C ASP A 272 13.08 -9.77 -7.34
N GLU A 273 13.65 -9.85 -8.53
CA GLU A 273 13.34 -9.01 -9.69
C GLU A 273 13.34 -7.50 -9.34
N ALA A 274 14.38 -7.04 -8.65
CA ALA A 274 14.48 -5.68 -8.11
C ALA A 274 14.24 -4.57 -9.16
N HIS A 275 14.45 -4.86 -10.45
CA HIS A 275 14.14 -3.92 -11.52
C HIS A 275 12.67 -3.44 -11.50
N LEU A 276 11.75 -4.23 -10.96
CA LEU A 276 10.33 -3.90 -10.87
C LEU A 276 10.02 -2.83 -9.82
N ILE A 277 10.89 -2.71 -8.82
CA ILE A 277 10.78 -1.69 -7.78
C ILE A 277 11.23 -0.33 -8.33
N PHE A 278 12.22 -0.35 -9.23
CA PHE A 278 12.90 0.86 -9.68
C PHE A 278 12.45 1.33 -11.07
N LYS A 279 11.97 0.40 -11.92
CA LYS A 279 11.54 0.70 -13.28
C LYS A 279 10.20 1.42 -13.25
N ASP A 280 10.11 2.53 -13.96
CA ASP A 280 8.90 3.34 -14.11
C ASP A 280 8.33 3.86 -12.77
N ALA A 281 9.12 3.81 -11.68
CA ALA A 281 8.72 4.35 -10.38
C ALA A 281 8.90 5.88 -10.35
N PRO A 282 7.97 6.62 -9.70
CA PRO A 282 8.10 8.06 -9.52
C PRO A 282 9.41 8.42 -8.79
N GLN A 283 10.06 9.53 -9.18
CA GLN A 283 11.32 9.96 -8.56
C GLN A 283 11.19 10.13 -7.03
N SER A 284 10.07 10.67 -6.57
CA SER A 284 9.80 10.84 -5.13
C SER A 284 9.74 9.52 -4.35
N LEU A 285 9.28 8.44 -5.01
CA LEU A 285 9.27 7.08 -4.44
C LEU A 285 10.69 6.50 -4.41
N LEU A 286 11.47 6.66 -5.49
CA LEU A 286 12.87 6.25 -5.55
C LEU A 286 13.69 6.92 -4.45
N ASP A 287 13.56 8.24 -4.28
CA ASP A 287 14.25 9.01 -3.24
C ASP A 287 13.94 8.47 -1.83
N LYS A 288 12.68 8.10 -1.57
CA LYS A 288 12.29 7.53 -0.29
C LYS A 288 12.89 6.14 -0.06
N ILE A 289 12.88 5.28 -1.08
CA ILE A 289 13.51 3.95 -1.02
C ILE A 289 15.02 4.10 -0.77
N GLU A 290 15.69 4.99 -1.50
CA GLU A 290 17.11 5.28 -1.30
C GLU A 290 17.42 5.75 0.12
N GLN A 291 16.62 6.66 0.65
CA GLN A 291 16.74 7.15 2.02
C GLN A 291 16.61 6.00 3.03
N ILE A 292 15.59 5.16 2.87
CA ILE A 292 15.34 4.03 3.78
C ILE A 292 16.49 3.02 3.70
N VAL A 293 16.91 2.59 2.51
CA VAL A 293 18.02 1.65 2.33
C VAL A 293 19.31 2.15 2.99
N ARG A 294 19.58 3.46 2.90
CA ARG A 294 20.75 4.07 3.55
C ARG A 294 20.68 4.02 5.08
N LEU A 295 19.49 4.23 5.64
CA LEU A 295 19.31 4.43 7.07
C LEU A 295 18.96 3.15 7.85
N ILE A 296 18.28 2.21 7.22
CA ILE A 296 17.74 1.01 7.89
C ILE A 296 18.83 0.08 8.43
N ARG A 297 20.04 0.21 7.91
CA ARG A 297 21.22 -0.50 8.39
C ARG A 297 21.46 -0.24 9.87
N SER A 298 21.33 1.01 10.35
CA SER A 298 21.52 1.37 11.76
C SER A 298 20.51 0.68 12.69
N LYS A 299 19.41 0.20 12.12
CA LYS A 299 18.37 -0.56 12.84
C LYS A 299 18.62 -2.09 12.83
N GLY A 300 19.74 -2.51 12.24
CA GLY A 300 20.14 -3.93 12.19
C GLY A 300 19.46 -4.73 11.08
N ILE A 301 18.92 -4.08 10.05
CA ILE A 301 18.23 -4.72 8.94
C ILE A 301 19.16 -4.83 7.74
N GLY A 302 19.24 -6.02 7.12
CA GLY A 302 19.92 -6.27 5.86
C GLY A 302 18.94 -6.30 4.68
N ILE A 303 19.29 -5.67 3.55
CA ILE A 303 18.49 -5.71 2.32
C ILE A 303 19.35 -6.28 1.20
N TYR A 304 18.81 -7.26 0.48
CA TYR A 304 19.46 -7.90 -0.67
C TYR A 304 18.56 -7.77 -1.89
N PHE A 305 19.06 -7.12 -2.92
CA PHE A 305 18.37 -7.03 -4.20
C PHE A 305 18.84 -8.15 -5.13
N ILE A 306 17.88 -8.82 -5.77
CA ILE A 306 18.11 -9.82 -6.78
C ILE A 306 17.62 -9.28 -8.13
N THR A 307 18.48 -9.24 -9.14
CA THR A 307 18.13 -8.69 -10.45
C THR A 307 18.88 -9.38 -11.59
N GLN A 308 18.48 -9.10 -12.82
CA GLN A 308 19.14 -9.64 -14.00
C GLN A 308 20.43 -8.87 -14.32
N GLN A 309 20.42 -7.56 -14.14
CA GLN A 309 21.57 -6.69 -14.36
C GLN A 309 21.76 -5.72 -13.20
N PRO A 310 22.98 -5.45 -12.74
CA PRO A 310 23.23 -4.45 -11.71
C PRO A 310 22.72 -3.06 -12.07
N THR A 311 22.73 -2.71 -13.36
CA THR A 311 22.23 -1.43 -13.89
C THR A 311 20.72 -1.23 -13.77
N ASP A 312 19.96 -2.26 -13.36
CA ASP A 312 18.53 -2.16 -13.06
C ASP A 312 18.27 -1.45 -11.74
N VAL A 313 19.28 -1.36 -10.87
CA VAL A 313 19.22 -0.71 -9.57
C VAL A 313 19.88 0.67 -9.66
N PRO A 314 19.30 1.75 -9.14
CA PRO A 314 19.89 3.09 -9.14
C PRO A 314 21.30 3.09 -8.52
N GLU A 315 22.18 3.92 -9.05
CA GLU A 315 23.59 3.98 -8.61
C GLU A 315 23.71 4.35 -7.13
N SER A 316 22.85 5.24 -6.63
CA SER A 316 22.77 5.64 -5.24
C SER A 316 22.44 4.49 -4.29
N VAL A 317 21.57 3.56 -4.72
CA VAL A 317 21.26 2.31 -4.00
C VAL A 317 22.41 1.32 -4.13
N LEU A 318 22.94 1.10 -5.37
CA LEU A 318 24.08 0.20 -5.61
C LEU A 318 25.28 0.53 -4.72
N ALA A 319 25.53 1.81 -4.46
CA ALA A 319 26.62 2.28 -3.59
C ALA A 319 26.46 1.82 -2.11
N GLN A 320 25.25 1.42 -1.70
CA GLN A 320 24.99 0.89 -0.36
C GLN A 320 25.14 -0.64 -0.25
N LEU A 321 25.24 -1.35 -1.41
CA LEU A 321 25.25 -2.81 -1.46
C LEU A 321 26.69 -3.33 -1.36
N GLY A 322 27.14 -3.57 -0.13
CA GLY A 322 28.53 -3.95 0.15
C GLY A 322 28.86 -5.40 -0.20
N ASN A 323 27.89 -6.32 -0.13
CA ASN A 323 28.09 -7.74 -0.42
C ASN A 323 27.60 -8.06 -1.83
N LYS A 324 28.49 -8.51 -2.72
CA LYS A 324 28.18 -8.70 -4.16
C LYS A 324 28.41 -10.11 -4.62
N LEU A 325 27.38 -10.70 -5.26
CA LEU A 325 27.42 -11.98 -5.96
C LEU A 325 26.91 -11.75 -7.38
N GLN A 326 27.78 -11.93 -8.34
CA GLN A 326 27.47 -11.72 -9.74
C GLN A 326 27.59 -13.05 -10.51
N HIS A 327 26.42 -13.57 -10.94
CA HIS A 327 26.36 -14.68 -11.88
C HIS A 327 26.66 -14.22 -13.31
N ALA A 328 26.71 -15.18 -14.24
CA ALA A 328 26.97 -14.90 -15.63
C ALA A 328 26.08 -13.78 -16.20
N LEU A 329 26.71 -12.91 -16.96
CA LEU A 329 26.03 -11.97 -17.85
C LEU A 329 26.20 -12.42 -19.30
N ARG A 330 25.16 -12.25 -20.11
CA ARG A 330 25.20 -12.49 -21.54
C ARG A 330 25.02 -11.16 -22.24
N ALA A 331 26.00 -10.78 -23.05
CA ALA A 331 26.02 -9.48 -23.71
C ALA A 331 25.98 -9.66 -25.25
N TYR A 332 24.76 -9.52 -25.78
CA TYR A 332 24.51 -9.64 -27.23
C TYR A 332 24.53 -8.28 -27.95
N THR A 333 24.25 -7.20 -27.20
CA THR A 333 24.17 -5.84 -27.72
C THR A 333 25.31 -4.95 -27.22
N PRO A 334 25.66 -3.85 -27.92
CA PRO A 334 26.65 -2.88 -27.43
C PRO A 334 26.32 -2.30 -26.05
N LYS A 335 25.01 -2.09 -25.76
CA LYS A 335 24.54 -1.61 -24.44
C LYS A 335 24.83 -2.63 -23.35
N GLU A 336 24.57 -3.91 -23.60
CA GLU A 336 24.83 -4.99 -22.64
C GLU A 336 26.33 -5.18 -22.41
N ARG A 337 27.19 -5.05 -23.47
CA ARG A 337 28.64 -5.08 -23.31
C ARG A 337 29.15 -3.95 -22.42
N LYS A 338 28.58 -2.74 -22.57
CA LYS A 338 28.91 -1.61 -21.70
C LYS A 338 28.52 -1.89 -20.25
N SER A 339 27.33 -2.47 -20.02
CA SER A 339 26.84 -2.89 -18.69
C SER A 339 27.75 -3.97 -18.08
N LEU A 340 28.15 -4.98 -18.86
CA LEU A 340 29.07 -6.04 -18.42
C LEU A 340 30.41 -5.46 -17.98
N LYS A 341 30.99 -4.56 -18.76
CA LYS A 341 32.24 -3.87 -18.41
C LYS A 341 32.12 -3.03 -17.15
N ALA A 342 31.03 -2.24 -17.00
CA ALA A 342 30.77 -1.46 -15.81
C ALA A 342 30.61 -2.36 -14.57
N THR A 343 29.94 -3.51 -14.73
CA THR A 343 29.79 -4.51 -13.67
C THR A 343 31.14 -5.07 -13.24
N ALA A 344 31.99 -5.46 -14.18
CA ALA A 344 33.35 -5.95 -13.87
C ALA A 344 34.17 -4.91 -13.10
N GLN A 345 34.10 -3.65 -13.50
CA GLN A 345 34.79 -2.52 -12.86
C GLN A 345 34.25 -2.15 -11.47
N SER A 346 33.05 -2.59 -11.14
CA SER A 346 32.45 -2.34 -9.81
C SER A 346 33.03 -3.21 -8.68
N PHE A 347 33.84 -4.19 -9.01
CA PHE A 347 34.50 -5.06 -8.03
C PHE A 347 35.90 -4.52 -7.67
N ARG A 348 36.34 -4.85 -6.45
CA ARG A 348 37.74 -4.65 -6.09
C ARG A 348 38.60 -5.58 -6.94
N GLU A 349 39.53 -5.01 -7.70
CA GLU A 349 40.34 -5.70 -8.69
C GLU A 349 41.13 -6.88 -8.07
N ASN A 350 41.22 -7.97 -8.83
CA ASN A 350 42.08 -9.12 -8.58
C ASN A 350 43.05 -9.25 -9.75
N PRO A 351 44.37 -8.98 -9.58
CA PRO A 351 45.35 -9.05 -10.67
C PRO A 351 45.47 -10.43 -11.34
N ALA A 352 45.01 -11.49 -10.66
CA ALA A 352 45.04 -12.86 -11.18
C ALA A 352 43.74 -13.26 -11.92
N LEU A 353 42.77 -12.36 -12.08
CA LEU A 353 41.45 -12.66 -12.66
C LEU A 353 40.98 -11.52 -13.56
N ASP A 354 40.80 -11.80 -14.84
CA ASP A 354 40.06 -10.92 -15.73
C ASP A 354 38.56 -11.05 -15.46
N ALA A 355 38.01 -10.11 -14.68
CA ALA A 355 36.61 -10.13 -14.29
C ALA A 355 35.67 -9.91 -15.48
N GLU A 356 36.06 -9.12 -16.49
CA GLU A 356 35.24 -8.86 -17.68
C GLU A 356 35.09 -10.12 -18.52
N ALA A 357 36.18 -10.80 -18.81
CA ALA A 357 36.17 -12.08 -19.54
C ALA A 357 35.41 -13.15 -18.74
N ALA A 358 35.71 -13.28 -17.45
CA ALA A 358 35.07 -14.26 -16.57
C ALA A 358 33.55 -14.15 -16.52
N LEU A 359 32.97 -12.93 -16.44
CA LEU A 359 31.51 -12.70 -16.42
C LEU A 359 30.79 -13.30 -17.63
N GLY A 360 31.40 -13.27 -18.80
CA GLY A 360 30.87 -13.88 -20.02
C GLY A 360 30.92 -15.40 -20.02
N GLU A 361 31.88 -15.99 -19.29
CA GLU A 361 32.21 -17.43 -19.31
C GLU A 361 31.61 -18.22 -18.14
N LEU A 362 31.16 -17.55 -17.06
CA LEU A 362 30.59 -18.23 -15.89
C LEU A 362 29.53 -19.26 -16.27
N GLY A 363 29.63 -20.44 -15.69
CA GLY A 363 28.66 -21.51 -15.81
C GLY A 363 27.50 -21.35 -14.79
N THR A 364 26.52 -22.25 -14.89
CA THR A 364 25.41 -22.27 -13.93
C THR A 364 25.90 -22.54 -12.52
N GLY A 365 25.57 -21.62 -11.59
CA GLY A 365 25.98 -21.66 -10.20
C GLY A 365 27.44 -21.28 -9.96
N GLU A 366 28.13 -20.74 -10.96
CA GLU A 366 29.35 -19.98 -10.77
C GLU A 366 29.04 -18.50 -10.56
N VAL A 367 29.89 -17.83 -9.78
CA VAL A 367 29.76 -16.40 -9.47
C VAL A 367 31.11 -15.72 -9.41
N LEU A 368 31.14 -14.45 -9.73
CA LEU A 368 32.10 -13.51 -9.18
C LEU A 368 31.58 -13.03 -7.83
N VAL A 369 32.39 -13.15 -6.80
CA VAL A 369 32.00 -12.85 -5.43
C VAL A 369 32.98 -11.89 -4.77
N SER A 370 32.43 -10.89 -4.08
CA SER A 370 33.15 -9.97 -3.19
C SER A 370 32.30 -9.72 -1.96
N MET A 371 32.82 -10.15 -0.81
CA MET A 371 32.15 -9.99 0.50
C MET A 371 32.94 -9.00 1.33
N LEU A 372 32.26 -8.34 2.24
CA LEU A 372 32.90 -7.46 3.22
C LEU A 372 33.67 -8.29 4.26
N ASP A 373 34.90 -7.86 4.54
CA ASP A 373 35.68 -8.37 5.68
C ASP A 373 35.14 -7.83 7.03
N PRO A 374 35.68 -8.25 8.18
CA PRO A 374 35.22 -7.77 9.49
C PRO A 374 35.36 -6.28 9.71
N GLU A 375 36.22 -5.60 8.96
CA GLU A 375 36.48 -4.16 8.97
C GLU A 375 35.53 -3.41 8.01
N GLY A 376 34.74 -4.13 7.20
CA GLY A 376 33.81 -3.57 6.23
C GLY A 376 34.46 -3.21 4.89
N ILE A 377 35.65 -3.75 4.61
CA ILE A 377 36.35 -3.53 3.35
C ILE A 377 35.94 -4.64 2.36
N PRO A 378 35.56 -4.33 1.12
CA PRO A 378 35.28 -5.35 0.09
C PRO A 378 36.49 -6.24 -0.18
N SER A 379 36.31 -7.55 -0.16
CA SER A 379 37.37 -8.48 -0.57
C SER A 379 37.68 -8.33 -2.05
N ILE A 380 38.88 -8.72 -2.47
CA ILE A 380 39.22 -8.85 -3.92
C ILE A 380 38.23 -9.81 -4.56
N VAL A 381 37.84 -9.54 -5.80
CA VAL A 381 36.89 -10.40 -6.52
C VAL A 381 37.47 -11.80 -6.75
N GLN A 382 36.62 -12.81 -6.54
CA GLN A 382 36.98 -14.21 -6.75
C GLN A 382 35.94 -14.92 -7.61
N ARG A 383 36.37 -15.83 -8.46
CA ARG A 383 35.50 -16.78 -9.16
C ARG A 383 35.29 -18.01 -8.28
N ALA A 384 34.04 -18.42 -8.09
CA ALA A 384 33.68 -19.52 -7.20
C ALA A 384 32.36 -20.19 -7.58
N TYR A 385 32.11 -21.38 -7.06
CA TYR A 385 30.82 -22.08 -7.11
C TYR A 385 30.03 -21.79 -5.85
N VAL A 386 28.76 -21.45 -6.00
CA VAL A 386 27.82 -21.29 -4.89
C VAL A 386 27.54 -22.65 -4.25
N MET A 387 27.48 -22.68 -2.91
CA MET A 387 27.08 -23.86 -2.16
C MET A 387 25.64 -24.26 -2.55
N PRO A 388 25.32 -25.55 -2.54
CA PRO A 388 23.94 -25.97 -2.79
C PRO A 388 23.05 -25.68 -1.59
N PRO A 389 21.73 -25.47 -1.79
CA PRO A 389 20.78 -25.34 -0.71
C PRO A 389 20.52 -26.69 -0.06
N ARG A 390 20.01 -26.65 1.16
CA ARG A 390 19.57 -27.83 1.91
C ARG A 390 18.07 -28.10 1.71
N SER A 391 17.31 -27.07 1.37
CA SER A 391 15.89 -27.18 1.09
C SER A 391 15.59 -27.65 -0.34
N TYR A 392 14.36 -28.04 -0.57
CA TYR A 392 13.87 -28.46 -1.88
C TYR A 392 13.90 -27.32 -2.91
N LEU A 393 14.44 -27.60 -4.10
CA LEU A 393 14.59 -26.59 -5.16
C LEU A 393 13.28 -26.32 -5.93
N GLY A 394 12.31 -27.21 -5.84
CA GLY A 394 11.03 -27.08 -6.50
C GLY A 394 10.02 -26.24 -5.70
N VAL A 395 8.77 -26.32 -6.14
CA VAL A 395 7.62 -25.65 -5.54
C VAL A 395 7.01 -26.55 -4.47
N CYS A 396 6.55 -25.99 -3.37
CA CYS A 396 5.75 -26.70 -2.39
C CYS A 396 4.37 -27.03 -2.99
N ASP A 397 3.90 -28.25 -2.79
CA ASP A 397 2.55 -28.67 -3.15
C ASP A 397 1.50 -27.76 -2.47
N ASP A 398 0.43 -27.45 -3.21
CA ASP A 398 -0.62 -26.54 -2.73
C ASP A 398 -1.33 -27.04 -1.48
N ALA A 399 -1.58 -28.37 -1.37
CA ALA A 399 -2.19 -28.95 -0.19
C ALA A 399 -1.29 -28.76 1.05
N LYS A 400 0.01 -28.98 0.88
CA LYS A 400 1.00 -28.78 1.94
C LYS A 400 1.13 -27.30 2.32
N ARG A 401 1.13 -26.40 1.33
CA ARG A 401 1.14 -24.94 1.57
C ARG A 401 -0.07 -24.50 2.37
N GLN A 402 -1.29 -24.94 1.96
CA GLN A 402 -2.53 -24.62 2.67
C GLN A 402 -2.54 -25.16 4.11
N GLN A 403 -1.99 -26.36 4.32
CA GLN A 403 -1.81 -26.89 5.66
C GLN A 403 -0.93 -25.98 6.50
N LEU A 404 0.27 -25.59 6.00
CA LEU A 404 1.20 -24.73 6.71
C LEU A 404 0.63 -23.34 7.02
N ILE A 405 -0.21 -22.80 6.12
CA ILE A 405 -0.91 -21.53 6.33
C ILE A 405 -1.88 -21.65 7.51
N LYS A 406 -2.72 -22.72 7.52
CA LYS A 406 -3.73 -22.95 8.57
C LYS A 406 -3.11 -23.30 9.93
N ASP A 407 -2.00 -24.03 9.92
CA ASP A 407 -1.26 -24.42 11.12
C ASP A 407 -0.44 -23.26 11.72
N CYS A 408 -0.30 -22.14 10.99
CA CYS A 408 0.44 -20.98 11.48
C CYS A 408 -0.34 -20.30 12.63
N PRO A 409 0.29 -20.05 13.79
CA PRO A 409 -0.37 -19.38 14.92
C PRO A 409 -0.93 -17.99 14.59
N LEU A 410 -0.39 -17.33 13.56
CA LEU A 410 -0.83 -16.02 13.12
C LEU A 410 -2.04 -16.07 12.17
N TYR A 411 -2.43 -17.27 11.70
CA TYR A 411 -3.54 -17.39 10.77
C TYR A 411 -4.84 -16.83 11.35
N SER A 412 -5.17 -17.21 12.59
CA SER A 412 -6.37 -16.71 13.28
C SER A 412 -6.38 -15.19 13.51
N LYS A 413 -5.19 -14.57 13.62
CA LYS A 413 -5.07 -13.11 13.80
C LYS A 413 -5.39 -12.33 12.52
N TYR A 414 -5.03 -12.88 11.34
CA TYR A 414 -5.04 -12.11 10.09
C TYR A 414 -5.99 -12.66 9.02
N ALA A 415 -6.53 -13.88 9.18
CA ALA A 415 -7.32 -14.55 8.14
C ALA A 415 -8.57 -13.78 7.76
N GLU A 416 -9.33 -13.33 8.75
CA GLU A 416 -10.61 -12.65 8.55
C GLU A 416 -10.41 -11.13 8.58
N ALA A 417 -11.01 -10.45 7.60
CA ALA A 417 -11.08 -9.00 7.61
C ALA A 417 -12.07 -8.55 8.69
N VAL A 418 -11.73 -7.49 9.40
CA VAL A 418 -12.58 -6.85 10.40
C VAL A 418 -13.03 -5.51 9.83
N ASP A 419 -14.34 -5.35 9.71
CA ASP A 419 -14.98 -4.10 9.29
C ASP A 419 -15.59 -3.42 10.52
N ARG A 420 -14.95 -2.39 11.03
CA ARG A 420 -15.42 -1.59 12.18
C ARG A 420 -16.09 -0.33 11.68
N GLU A 421 -16.94 0.24 12.52
CA GLU A 421 -17.43 1.59 12.29
C GLU A 421 -16.25 2.59 12.15
N SER A 422 -16.19 3.29 11.05
CA SER A 422 -15.09 4.13 10.63
C SER A 422 -15.58 5.42 9.97
N ALA A 423 -14.72 6.14 9.27
CA ALA A 423 -15.11 7.39 8.62
C ALA A 423 -16.25 7.21 7.62
N TYR A 424 -16.27 6.13 6.86
CA TYR A 424 -17.29 5.87 5.86
C TYR A 424 -18.70 5.76 6.46
N GLU A 425 -18.87 4.92 7.48
CA GLU A 425 -20.17 4.69 8.12
C GLU A 425 -20.68 5.98 8.80
N LEU A 426 -19.80 6.66 9.55
CA LEU A 426 -20.14 7.90 10.25
C LEU A 426 -20.48 9.04 9.29
N LEU A 427 -19.77 9.17 8.18
CA LEU A 427 -20.06 10.19 7.17
C LEU A 427 -21.33 9.87 6.38
N THR A 428 -21.60 8.59 6.10
CA THR A 428 -22.82 8.15 5.44
C THR A 428 -24.03 8.46 6.32
N GLN A 429 -23.96 8.12 7.61
CA GLN A 429 -25.04 8.45 8.56
C GLN A 429 -25.27 9.95 8.64
N LYS A 430 -24.21 10.77 8.77
CA LYS A 430 -24.35 12.23 8.77
C LYS A 430 -24.99 12.78 7.50
N ALA A 431 -24.65 12.20 6.34
CA ALA A 431 -25.24 12.61 5.08
C ALA A 431 -26.73 12.24 4.99
N GLU A 432 -27.12 11.05 5.45
CA GLU A 432 -28.53 10.61 5.51
C GLU A 432 -29.34 11.48 6.46
N GLU A 433 -28.81 11.79 7.64
CA GLU A 433 -29.46 12.69 8.61
C GLU A 433 -29.62 14.10 8.01
N ALA A 434 -28.60 14.65 7.40
CA ALA A 434 -28.68 15.97 6.75
C ALA A 434 -29.68 15.98 5.58
N GLN A 435 -29.76 14.92 4.79
CA GLN A 435 -30.73 14.78 3.73
C GLN A 435 -32.17 14.72 4.27
N ALA A 436 -32.39 13.91 5.33
CA ALA A 436 -33.70 13.80 5.98
C ALA A 436 -34.16 15.14 6.58
N GLU A 437 -33.24 15.88 7.21
CA GLU A 437 -33.51 17.23 7.72
C GLU A 437 -33.86 18.21 6.58
N ALA A 438 -33.11 18.17 5.48
CA ALA A 438 -33.36 19.01 4.30
C ALA A 438 -34.72 18.69 3.67
N GLU A 439 -35.06 17.42 3.51
CA GLU A 439 -36.37 16.99 3.00
C GLU A 439 -37.52 17.42 3.93
N ALA A 440 -37.36 17.29 5.25
CA ALA A 440 -38.33 17.75 6.24
C ALA A 440 -38.49 19.27 6.20
N ALA A 441 -37.41 20.02 6.09
CA ALA A 441 -37.43 21.48 5.97
C ALA A 441 -38.10 21.92 4.65
N ALA A 442 -37.79 21.28 3.52
CA ALA A 442 -38.43 21.56 2.26
C ALA A 442 -39.93 21.28 2.25
N LYS A 443 -40.34 20.19 2.90
CA LYS A 443 -41.77 19.85 3.09
C LYS A 443 -42.47 20.86 3.96
N ALA A 444 -41.87 21.26 5.09
CA ALA A 444 -42.44 22.29 5.98
C ALA A 444 -42.54 23.65 5.27
N GLU A 445 -41.54 24.03 4.44
CA GLU A 445 -41.62 25.26 3.64
C GLU A 445 -42.71 25.20 2.58
N ALA A 446 -42.87 24.05 1.92
CA ALA A 446 -43.97 23.86 0.95
C ALA A 446 -45.35 23.93 1.61
N GLU A 447 -45.53 23.29 2.76
CA GLU A 447 -46.77 23.36 3.53
C GLU A 447 -47.04 24.78 4.03
N ALA A 448 -46.05 25.52 4.49
CA ALA A 448 -46.17 26.92 4.91
C ALA A 448 -46.52 27.83 3.71
N LYS A 449 -45.96 27.63 2.53
CA LYS A 449 -46.33 28.36 1.32
C LYS A 449 -47.76 28.09 0.89
N GLU A 450 -48.23 26.84 0.96
CA GLU A 450 -49.60 26.46 0.62
C GLU A 450 -50.57 27.04 1.64
N ALA A 451 -50.28 26.98 2.94
CA ALA A 451 -51.11 27.61 3.99
C ALA A 451 -51.19 29.14 3.82
N ALA A 452 -50.07 29.80 3.46
CA ALA A 452 -50.05 31.22 3.18
C ALA A 452 -50.87 31.58 1.92
N LEU A 453 -50.91 30.73 0.92
CA LEU A 453 -51.73 30.89 -0.28
C LEU A 453 -53.21 30.76 0.02
N ARG A 454 -53.61 29.73 0.77
CA ARG A 454 -55.00 29.52 1.27
C ARG A 454 -55.47 30.68 2.12
N ALA A 455 -54.66 31.15 3.08
CA ALA A 455 -54.98 32.31 3.88
C ALA A 455 -55.19 33.60 3.05
N LYS A 456 -54.40 33.81 1.97
CA LYS A 456 -54.57 34.92 1.03
C LYS A 456 -55.87 34.81 0.25
N GLU A 457 -56.25 33.62 -0.22
CA GLU A 457 -57.49 33.36 -0.92
C GLU A 457 -58.70 33.55 0.01
N GLU A 458 -58.68 33.05 1.23
CA GLU A 458 -59.71 33.24 2.22
C GLU A 458 -59.89 34.74 2.59
N ALA A 459 -58.76 35.44 2.79
CA ALA A 459 -58.81 36.90 3.03
C ALA A 459 -59.36 37.70 1.82
N LYS A 460 -59.10 37.24 0.61
CA LYS A 460 -59.70 37.84 -0.59
C LYS A 460 -61.18 37.58 -0.69
N GLN A 461 -61.61 36.32 -0.46
CA GLN A 461 -63.04 35.95 -0.45
C GLN A 461 -63.83 36.68 0.69
N ALA A 462 -63.22 36.79 1.88
CA ALA A 462 -63.83 37.56 2.97
C ALA A 462 -64.00 39.05 2.63
N LYS A 463 -63.01 39.67 1.98
CA LYS A 463 -63.11 41.06 1.48
C LYS A 463 -64.18 41.22 0.37
N GLU A 464 -64.30 40.27 -0.54
CA GLU A 464 -65.32 40.26 -1.57
C GLU A 464 -66.71 40.06 -0.95
N ALA A 465 -66.90 39.16 0.01
CA ALA A 465 -68.13 38.96 0.73
C ALA A 465 -68.56 40.22 1.57
N GLU A 466 -67.57 40.87 2.21
CA GLU A 466 -67.84 42.14 2.92
C GLU A 466 -68.28 43.27 1.99
N ARG A 467 -67.67 43.37 0.80
CA ARG A 467 -68.06 44.32 -0.24
C ARG A 467 -69.44 44.00 -0.78
N ALA A 468 -69.77 42.74 -1.03
CA ALA A 468 -71.10 42.32 -1.48
C ALA A 468 -72.16 42.60 -0.41
N ALA A 469 -71.90 42.33 0.87
CA ALA A 469 -72.78 42.63 1.98
C ALA A 469 -73.07 44.15 2.11
N LYS A 470 -71.95 44.96 1.98
CA LYS A 470 -72.10 46.42 2.01
C LYS A 470 -72.87 46.96 0.80
N ALA A 471 -72.74 46.34 -0.37
CA ALA A 471 -73.47 46.69 -1.58
C ALA A 471 -74.99 46.34 -1.40
N ALA A 472 -75.34 45.16 -0.90
CA ALA A 472 -76.66 44.70 -0.64
C ALA A 472 -77.39 45.59 0.46
N GLU A 473 -76.67 46.00 1.48
CA GLU A 473 -77.20 46.94 2.50
C GLU A 473 -77.48 48.33 1.91
N ARG A 474 -76.59 48.81 1.01
CA ARG A 474 -76.84 50.09 0.29
C ARG A 474 -78.08 50.02 -0.60
N GLU A 475 -78.29 48.91 -1.30
CA GLU A 475 -79.48 48.67 -2.15
C GLU A 475 -80.73 48.59 -1.25
N ARG A 476 -80.68 47.90 -0.12
CA ARG A 476 -81.81 47.81 0.86
C ARG A 476 -82.20 49.21 1.35
N ILE A 477 -81.23 50.00 1.79
CA ILE A 477 -81.43 51.38 2.24
C ILE A 477 -81.92 52.25 1.10
N ALA A 478 -81.48 52.08 -0.12
CA ALA A 478 -81.95 52.80 -1.30
C ALA A 478 -83.42 52.41 -1.62
N ALA A 479 -83.78 51.13 -1.56
CA ALA A 479 -85.17 50.63 -1.70
C ALA A 479 -86.09 51.13 -0.64
N GLU A 480 -85.68 51.13 0.64
CA GLU A 480 -86.48 51.75 1.73
C GLU A 480 -86.70 53.23 1.54
N ARG A 481 -85.67 53.98 1.08
CA ARG A 481 -85.82 55.41 0.79
C ARG A 481 -86.70 55.64 -0.46
N ALA A 482 -86.72 54.78 -1.44
CA ALA A 482 -87.63 54.85 -2.56
C ALA A 482 -89.06 54.53 -2.17
N ALA A 483 -89.26 53.55 -1.32
CA ALA A 483 -90.59 53.22 -0.75
C ALA A 483 -91.17 54.38 0.11
N GLN A 484 -90.37 55.04 0.94
CA GLN A 484 -90.77 56.22 1.72
C GLN A 484 -91.09 57.44 0.80
N ARG A 485 -90.45 57.60 -0.35
CA ARG A 485 -90.70 58.64 -1.34
C ARG A 485 -92.01 58.37 -2.12
N SER A 486 -92.38 57.13 -2.34
CA SER A 486 -93.63 56.73 -2.98
C SER A 486 -94.87 56.90 -2.05
N SER A 487 -94.73 56.61 -0.71
CA SER A 487 -95.80 56.86 0.24
C SER A 487 -96.02 58.35 0.59
N GLY A 488 -94.97 59.20 0.48
CA GLY A 488 -95.09 60.64 0.68
C GLY A 488 -95.71 61.36 -0.49
N ARG A 489 -95.76 60.70 -1.70
CA ARG A 489 -96.51 61.25 -2.88
C ARG A 489 -97.99 60.93 -2.89
N GLN A 490 -98.46 59.91 -2.18
CA GLN A 490 -99.90 59.62 -2.04
C GLN A 490 -100.60 60.49 -1.00
N THR A 491 -99.89 61.06 -0.06
CA THR A 491 -100.44 61.99 0.93
C THR A 491 -100.47 63.47 0.47
N LYS A 492 -99.91 63.87 -0.67
CA LYS A 492 -99.97 65.20 -1.25
C LYS A 492 -101.00 65.37 -2.37
N GLY A 493 -101.73 64.27 -2.71
CA GLY A 493 -102.76 64.27 -3.75
C GLY A 493 -104.19 64.36 -3.29
N VAL A 494 -104.48 64.53 -1.97
CA VAL A 494 -105.87 64.56 -1.40
C VAL A 494 -106.19 65.84 -0.63
N LEU A 495 -105.39 66.90 -0.65
CA LEU A 495 -105.60 68.14 0.05
C LEU A 495 -105.50 69.39 -0.82
N ASP A 496 -106.05 69.36 -2.07
CA ASP A 496 -106.07 70.57 -2.89
C ASP A 496 -107.32 70.57 -3.81
N LEU A 497 -108.47 70.34 -3.27
CA LEU A 497 -109.76 70.56 -3.99
C LEU A 497 -110.85 70.90 -2.98
N SER A 498 -110.77 71.99 -2.36
CA SER A 498 -111.94 72.75 -1.88
C SER A 498 -111.50 74.09 -1.28
N LEU A 499 -111.51 75.13 -2.02
CA LEU A 499 -111.90 76.52 -1.61
C LEU A 499 -111.67 77.47 -2.77
N ILE A 500 -112.67 77.48 -3.68
CA ILE A 500 -113.02 78.64 -4.49
C ILE A 500 -114.53 78.71 -4.37
N HIS A 501 -114.98 79.73 -3.80
CA HIS A 501 -116.18 80.54 -3.83
C HIS A 501 -116.51 81.06 -2.47
N ILE A 502 -116.35 82.18 -2.19
CA ILE A 502 -116.88 83.51 -2.43
C ILE A 502 -115.93 84.54 -1.87
#